data_7317641dc634974840287e5d3c00e866
#
_entry.id   7317641dc634974840287e5d3c00e866
#
_cell.length_a   1.000
_cell.length_b   1.000
_cell.length_c   1.000
_cell.angle_alpha   90.00
_cell.angle_beta   90.00
_cell.angle_gamma   90.00
#
_symmetry.space_group_name_H-M   'P 1'
#
loop_
_entity.id
_entity.type
_entity.pdbx_description
1 polymer ?
#
loop_
_entity_poly.entity_id
_entity_poly.type
_entity_poly.pdbx_seq_one_letter_code
_entity_poly.pdbx_strand_id
1 'polypeptide(L)'
;MAMGEGGPELVKQLLNQTYDIRMPEVVGVYLTGKPEKGVGPQDVALAIIGAVFANGYVKNKVMEFVGPGVANLSADFRIGIDVMTTETTCLSSIWQTDDQIREFYEIHGREAEYKELA
;
A
#
# COMPACT_ATOMS: atom_id res chain seq x y z
N MET A 1 5.72 -0.21 -0.54
CA MET A 1 5.13 -1.52 -0.22
C MET A 1 5.30 -1.79 1.26
N ALA A 2 4.23 -2.08 1.96
CA ALA A 2 4.24 -2.37 3.39
C ALA A 2 3.85 -3.83 3.63
N MET A 3 4.53 -4.50 4.57
CA MET A 3 4.20 -5.86 4.99
C MET A 3 4.04 -5.89 6.50
N GLY A 4 2.94 -6.47 6.99
CA GLY A 4 2.76 -6.72 8.41
C GLY A 4 3.59 -7.94 8.84
N GLU A 5 4.54 -7.72 9.75
CA GLU A 5 5.49 -8.74 10.17
C GLU A 5 5.36 -9.07 11.66
N GLY A 6 5.49 -10.34 11.99
CA GLY A 6 5.63 -10.78 13.36
C GLY A 6 7.07 -10.67 13.90
N GLY A 7 7.23 -10.81 15.21
CA GLY A 7 8.54 -10.74 15.85
C GLY A 7 9.56 -11.75 15.32
N PRO A 8 9.19 -13.04 15.12
CA PRO A 8 10.12 -14.04 14.60
C PRO A 8 10.64 -13.72 13.19
N GLU A 9 9.80 -13.20 12.31
CA GLU A 9 10.16 -12.80 10.95
C GLU A 9 11.09 -11.58 10.97
N LEU A 10 10.81 -10.61 11.84
CA LEU A 10 11.68 -9.45 12.03
C LEU A 10 13.07 -9.85 12.52
N VAL A 11 13.17 -10.79 13.46
CA VAL A 11 14.46 -11.32 13.94
C VAL A 11 15.25 -11.98 12.81
N LYS A 12 14.59 -12.76 11.94
CA LYS A 12 15.25 -13.33 10.75
C LYS A 12 15.87 -12.27 9.86
N GLN A 13 15.13 -11.17 9.62
CA GLN A 13 15.64 -10.04 8.81
C GLN A 13 16.83 -9.36 9.48
N LEU A 14 16.78 -9.11 10.79
CA LEU A 14 17.89 -8.53 11.54
C LEU A 14 19.16 -9.43 11.53
N LEU A 15 18.97 -10.73 11.44
CA LEU A 15 20.06 -11.71 11.35
C LEU A 15 20.49 -11.99 9.90
N ASN A 16 19.99 -11.24 8.91
CA ASN A 16 20.23 -11.44 7.49
C ASN A 16 19.91 -12.87 7.00
N GLN A 17 18.87 -13.47 7.60
CA GLN A 17 18.35 -14.76 7.16
C GLN A 17 17.29 -14.59 6.09
N THR A 18 17.02 -15.63 5.34
CA THR A 18 15.94 -15.65 4.35
C THR A 18 14.58 -15.65 5.01
N TYR A 19 13.65 -14.95 4.39
CA TYR A 19 12.24 -14.97 4.74
C TYR A 19 11.44 -15.49 3.54
N ASP A 20 10.87 -16.68 3.71
CA ASP A 20 10.13 -17.34 2.64
C ASP A 20 8.67 -16.90 2.69
N ILE A 21 8.18 -16.39 1.58
CA ILE A 21 6.77 -16.04 1.39
C ILE A 21 6.17 -16.91 0.29
N ARG A 22 4.91 -17.26 0.45
CA ARG A 22 4.15 -17.87 -0.63
C ARG A 22 3.91 -16.82 -1.70
N MET A 23 4.22 -17.15 -2.97
CA MET A 23 3.95 -16.25 -4.09
C MET A 23 2.49 -15.80 -4.07
N PRO A 24 2.21 -14.50 -3.87
CA PRO A 24 0.84 -14.01 -3.77
C PRO A 24 0.21 -13.80 -5.14
N GLU A 25 -1.10 -13.91 -5.19
CA GLU A 25 -1.89 -13.33 -6.28
C GLU A 25 -1.97 -11.80 -6.10
N VAL A 26 -2.21 -11.09 -7.19
CA VAL A 26 -2.40 -9.64 -7.20
C VAL A 26 -3.88 -9.32 -7.41
N VAL A 27 -4.39 -8.40 -6.60
CA VAL A 27 -5.75 -7.85 -6.73
C VAL A 27 -5.65 -6.37 -7.08
N GLY A 28 -6.14 -5.99 -8.26
CA GLY A 28 -6.22 -4.60 -8.68
C GLY A 28 -7.31 -3.84 -7.90
N VAL A 29 -6.93 -2.75 -7.26
CA VAL A 29 -7.86 -1.79 -6.64
C VAL A 29 -7.93 -0.57 -7.54
N TYR A 30 -8.97 -0.49 -8.35
CA TYR A 30 -9.13 0.58 -9.34
C TYR A 30 -9.81 1.80 -8.71
N LEU A 31 -9.06 2.87 -8.54
CA LEU A 31 -9.53 4.12 -7.93
C LEU A 31 -10.00 5.11 -8.98
N THR A 32 -11.17 5.71 -8.71
CA THR A 32 -11.75 6.78 -9.53
C THR A 32 -12.11 7.98 -8.64
N GLY A 33 -12.20 9.17 -9.26
CA GLY A 33 -12.60 10.37 -8.53
C GLY A 33 -11.55 10.88 -7.54
N LYS A 34 -12.02 11.55 -6.52
CA LYS A 34 -11.20 12.13 -5.44
C LYS A 34 -11.95 12.08 -4.12
N PRO A 35 -11.27 12.07 -2.97
CA PRO A 35 -11.92 12.16 -1.67
C PRO A 35 -12.68 13.49 -1.53
N GLU A 36 -13.82 13.45 -0.89
CA GLU A 36 -14.57 14.64 -0.49
C GLU A 36 -13.86 15.38 0.65
N LYS A 37 -14.19 16.66 0.82
CA LYS A 37 -13.63 17.47 1.91
C LYS A 37 -13.98 16.84 3.27
N GLY A 38 -12.95 16.60 4.09
CA GLY A 38 -13.10 15.99 5.41
C GLY A 38 -12.90 14.47 5.41
N VAL A 39 -12.77 13.84 4.24
CA VAL A 39 -12.40 12.41 4.13
C VAL A 39 -10.88 12.28 4.19
N GLY A 40 -10.39 11.54 5.17
CA GLY A 40 -8.98 11.26 5.34
C GLY A 40 -8.57 9.87 4.81
N PRO A 41 -7.27 9.55 4.82
CA PRO A 41 -6.78 8.25 4.37
C PRO A 41 -7.34 7.08 5.19
N GLN A 42 -7.57 7.29 6.49
CA GLN A 42 -8.15 6.26 7.35
C GLN A 42 -9.59 5.93 6.96
N ASP A 43 -10.39 6.91 6.54
CA ASP A 43 -11.77 6.66 6.09
C ASP A 43 -11.78 5.77 4.84
N VAL A 44 -10.88 6.04 3.90
CA VAL A 44 -10.72 5.22 2.69
C VAL A 44 -10.26 3.81 3.05
N ALA A 45 -9.28 3.69 3.93
CA ALA A 45 -8.79 2.39 4.39
C ALA A 45 -9.91 1.58 5.07
N LEU A 46 -10.69 2.19 5.95
CA LEU A 46 -11.82 1.53 6.60
C LEU A 46 -12.91 1.09 5.61
N ALA A 47 -13.16 1.89 4.56
CA ALA A 47 -14.09 1.50 3.51
C ALA A 47 -13.59 0.26 2.75
N ILE A 48 -12.29 0.20 2.43
CA ILE A 48 -11.66 -0.97 1.80
C ILE A 48 -11.77 -2.20 2.73
N ILE A 49 -11.40 -2.04 4.00
CA ILE A 49 -11.51 -3.13 4.99
C ILE A 49 -12.95 -3.65 5.06
N GLY A 50 -13.92 -2.74 5.15
CA GLY A 50 -15.33 -3.11 5.18
C GLY A 50 -15.80 -3.91 3.95
N ALA A 51 -15.22 -3.62 2.79
CA ALA A 51 -15.58 -4.29 1.55
C ALA A 51 -14.98 -5.70 1.38
N VAL A 52 -13.75 -5.94 1.88
CA VAL A 52 -12.98 -7.13 1.52
C VAL A 52 -12.58 -8.04 2.70
N PHE A 53 -12.71 -7.55 3.93
CA PHE A 53 -12.28 -8.34 5.11
C PHE A 53 -13.20 -9.54 5.35
N ALA A 54 -14.52 -9.33 5.40
CA ALA A 54 -15.48 -10.36 5.79
C ALA A 54 -15.50 -11.59 4.87
N ASN A 55 -15.25 -11.39 3.58
CA ASN A 55 -15.21 -12.46 2.57
C ASN A 55 -13.81 -13.06 2.38
N GLY A 56 -12.77 -12.49 3.00
CA GLY A 56 -11.38 -12.94 2.88
C GLY A 56 -10.81 -12.80 1.47
N TYR A 57 -11.40 -11.95 0.63
CA TYR A 57 -11.06 -11.86 -0.80
C TYR A 57 -9.59 -11.54 -1.06
N VAL A 58 -8.99 -10.67 -0.24
CA VAL A 58 -7.58 -10.23 -0.37
C VAL A 58 -6.63 -10.97 0.56
N LYS A 59 -7.08 -11.99 1.27
CA LYS A 59 -6.24 -12.74 2.22
C LYS A 59 -5.00 -13.31 1.54
N ASN A 60 -3.81 -12.96 2.07
CA ASN A 60 -2.50 -13.34 1.55
C ASN A 60 -2.25 -12.91 0.09
N LYS A 61 -2.98 -11.94 -0.42
CA LYS A 61 -2.78 -11.36 -1.76
C LYS A 61 -2.12 -9.98 -1.64
N VAL A 62 -1.58 -9.47 -2.73
CA VAL A 62 -1.10 -8.10 -2.84
C VAL A 62 -2.18 -7.25 -3.47
N MET A 63 -2.53 -6.14 -2.83
CA MET A 63 -3.40 -5.13 -3.42
C MET A 63 -2.58 -4.14 -4.24
N GLU A 64 -2.89 -3.99 -5.51
CA GLU A 64 -2.27 -3.02 -6.41
C GLU A 64 -3.25 -1.88 -6.68
N PHE A 65 -2.90 -0.68 -6.22
CA PHE A 65 -3.72 0.51 -6.38
C PHE A 65 -3.39 1.21 -7.69
N VAL A 66 -4.38 1.25 -8.57
CA VAL A 66 -4.27 1.78 -9.93
C VAL A 66 -5.49 2.65 -10.27
N GLY A 67 -5.43 3.29 -11.41
CA GLY A 67 -6.54 4.08 -11.96
C GLY A 67 -6.37 5.59 -11.79
N PRO A 68 -7.25 6.38 -12.43
CA PRO A 68 -7.11 7.83 -12.50
C PRO A 68 -7.27 8.53 -11.15
N GLY A 69 -7.92 7.89 -10.18
CA GLY A 69 -8.08 8.42 -8.83
C GLY A 69 -6.77 8.50 -8.05
N VAL A 70 -5.76 7.69 -8.40
CA VAL A 70 -4.45 7.68 -7.73
C VAL A 70 -3.80 9.06 -7.80
N ALA A 71 -3.85 9.72 -8.95
CA ALA A 71 -3.28 11.05 -9.16
C ALA A 71 -3.91 12.16 -8.26
N ASN A 72 -5.08 11.91 -7.70
CA ASN A 72 -5.75 12.85 -6.78
C ASN A 72 -5.34 12.67 -5.32
N LEU A 73 -4.46 11.72 -5.02
CA LEU A 73 -4.00 11.40 -3.67
C LEU A 73 -2.53 11.78 -3.50
N SER A 74 -2.23 12.60 -2.51
CA SER A 74 -0.84 12.90 -2.14
C SER A 74 -0.10 11.64 -1.69
N ALA A 75 1.24 11.70 -1.66
CA ALA A 75 2.05 10.61 -1.12
C ALA A 75 1.65 10.26 0.32
N ASP A 76 1.46 11.27 1.17
CA ASP A 76 1.04 11.08 2.57
C ASP A 76 -0.33 10.39 2.67
N PHE A 77 -1.27 10.76 1.80
CA PHE A 77 -2.58 10.13 1.77
C PHE A 77 -2.48 8.64 1.39
N ARG A 78 -1.68 8.32 0.38
CA ARG A 78 -1.44 6.91 -0.03
C ARG A 78 -0.76 6.12 1.09
N ILE A 79 0.24 6.69 1.77
CA ILE A 79 0.89 6.06 2.92
C ILE A 79 -0.12 5.80 4.03
N GLY A 80 -1.00 6.76 4.31
CA GLY A 80 -2.04 6.61 5.33
C GLY A 80 -3.06 5.50 5.03
N ILE A 81 -3.35 5.23 3.75
CA ILE A 81 -4.14 4.06 3.35
C ILE A 81 -3.30 2.78 3.48
N ASP A 82 -2.07 2.82 2.97
CA ASP A 82 -1.17 1.67 2.85
C ASP A 82 -0.90 1.00 4.21
N VAL A 83 -0.65 1.78 5.25
CA VAL A 83 -0.38 1.25 6.60
C VAL A 83 -1.54 0.46 7.20
N MET A 84 -2.78 0.68 6.74
CA MET A 84 -3.96 -0.02 7.23
C MET A 84 -4.38 -1.20 6.34
N THR A 85 -3.76 -1.39 5.18
CA THR A 85 -4.16 -2.48 4.28
C THR A 85 -3.94 -3.86 4.91
N THR A 86 -2.96 -4.01 5.79
CA THR A 86 -2.70 -5.26 6.52
C THR A 86 -3.86 -5.71 7.41
N GLU A 87 -4.72 -4.79 7.84
CA GLU A 87 -5.95 -5.10 8.58
C GLU A 87 -6.96 -5.91 7.74
N THR A 88 -6.80 -5.94 6.42
CA THR A 88 -7.57 -6.81 5.52
C THR A 88 -7.05 -8.24 5.46
N THR A 89 -5.97 -8.56 6.18
CA THR A 89 -5.20 -9.81 6.06
C THR A 89 -4.49 -10.00 4.72
N CYS A 90 -4.36 -8.95 3.90
CA CYS A 90 -3.52 -8.99 2.70
C CYS A 90 -2.05 -9.14 3.08
N LEU A 91 -1.24 -9.65 2.17
CA LEU A 91 0.20 -9.76 2.38
C LEU A 91 0.88 -8.39 2.31
N SER A 92 0.46 -7.58 1.35
CA SER A 92 1.05 -6.25 1.11
C SER A 92 0.15 -5.42 0.20
N SER A 93 0.52 -4.16 0.04
CA SER A 93 -0.05 -3.26 -0.96
C SER A 93 1.04 -2.52 -1.73
N ILE A 94 0.74 -2.14 -2.95
CA ILE A 94 1.63 -1.42 -3.84
C ILE A 94 0.84 -0.36 -4.61
N TRP A 95 1.49 0.75 -4.90
CA TRP A 95 0.88 1.88 -5.58
C TRP A 95 1.62 2.20 -6.87
N GLN A 96 0.88 2.57 -7.89
CA GLN A 96 1.42 3.23 -9.06
C GLN A 96 2.17 4.49 -8.64
N THR A 97 3.33 4.76 -9.24
CA THR A 97 4.12 5.96 -8.97
C THR A 97 3.76 7.07 -9.95
N ASP A 98 3.94 8.31 -9.53
CA ASP A 98 3.74 9.51 -10.32
C ASP A 98 4.62 10.66 -9.80
N ASP A 99 4.43 11.86 -10.34
CA ASP A 99 5.21 13.04 -9.95
C ASP A 99 5.05 13.40 -8.47
N GLN A 100 3.92 13.09 -7.82
CA GLN A 100 3.74 13.34 -6.39
C GLN A 100 4.65 12.43 -5.54
N ILE A 101 4.87 11.19 -5.98
CA ILE A 101 5.81 10.27 -5.32
C ILE A 101 7.25 10.73 -5.57
N ARG A 102 7.57 11.19 -6.78
CA ARG A 102 8.90 11.74 -7.07
C ARG A 102 9.20 12.94 -6.17
N GLU A 103 8.28 13.91 -6.08
CA GLU A 103 8.40 15.08 -5.21
C GLU A 103 8.60 14.69 -3.74
N PHE A 104 7.88 13.67 -3.26
CA PHE A 104 8.06 13.15 -1.91
C PHE A 104 9.50 12.65 -1.66
N TYR A 105 10.08 11.91 -2.62
CA TYR A 105 11.48 11.48 -2.53
C TYR A 105 12.46 12.66 -2.57
N GLU A 106 12.22 13.66 -3.43
CA GLU A 106 13.03 14.88 -3.54
C GLU A 106 13.05 15.65 -2.22
N ILE A 107 11.88 15.92 -1.63
CA ILE A 107 11.75 16.62 -0.34
C ILE A 107 12.53 15.91 0.78
N HIS A 108 12.60 14.59 0.74
CA HIS A 108 13.33 13.79 1.71
C HIS A 108 14.82 13.57 1.36
N GLY A 109 15.33 14.20 0.31
CA GLY A 109 16.71 14.06 -0.15
C GLY A 109 17.06 12.66 -0.68
N ARG A 110 16.06 11.92 -1.17
CA ARG A 110 16.18 10.54 -1.64
C ARG A 110 15.78 10.36 -3.11
N GLU A 111 15.84 11.41 -3.91
CA GLU A 111 15.45 11.40 -5.33
C GLU A 111 16.09 10.24 -6.11
N ALA A 112 17.37 9.97 -5.86
CA ALA A 112 18.10 8.88 -6.53
C ALA A 112 17.51 7.48 -6.28
N GLU A 113 16.65 7.34 -5.28
CA GLU A 113 15.98 6.07 -4.95
C GLU A 113 14.60 5.93 -5.63
N TYR A 114 14.11 7.01 -6.24
CA TYR A 114 12.84 6.95 -6.99
C TYR A 114 12.95 5.99 -8.16
N LYS A 115 11.96 5.13 -8.31
CA LYS A 115 11.79 4.24 -9.46
C LYS A 115 10.37 4.33 -9.96
N GLU A 116 10.23 4.49 -11.25
CA GLU A 116 8.92 4.48 -11.87
C GLU A 116 8.30 3.08 -11.82
N LEU A 117 7.05 3.05 -11.40
CA LEU A 117 6.21 1.86 -11.36
C LEU A 117 4.88 2.23 -12.02
N ALA A 118 4.73 1.83 -13.27
CA ALA A 118 3.56 2.12 -14.09
C ALA A 118 2.43 1.12 -13.83
#